data_6fd651b9c902d85c892985c004551a75
#
_entry.id   6fd651b9c902d85c892985c004551a75
#
_cell.length_a   1.000
_cell.length_b   1.000
_cell.length_c   1.000
_cell.angle_alpha   90.00
_cell.angle_beta   90.00
_cell.angle_gamma   90.00
#
_symmetry.space_group_name_H-M   'P 1'
#
loop_
_entity.id
_entity.type
_entity.pdbx_description
1 polymer ?
#
loop_
_entity_poly.entity_id
_entity_poly.type
_entity_poly.pdbx_seq_one_letter_code
_entity_poly.pdbx_strand_id
1 'polypeptide(L)'
;VAEFCSLPNVTAMTETLSNLHIDDNATSIDSVLTWLPSEKLDTHAPDLVISLGGSLVSRKLKEYLRVNKGRCRHWSLGLSHTTSDCFMSLSKRIELEPSRFLHHLASAVAKVQKNSGENEAAGYSSNWRILREKALAAKDVFISSAPWSELKAFSILSDKLPREANLFLS
;
A
#
# COMPACT_ATOMS: atom_id res chain seq x y z
N VAL A 1 13.09 -0.49 -4.63
CA VAL A 1 11.73 -0.47 -4.04
C VAL A 1 11.34 -1.86 -3.57
N ALA A 2 11.36 -2.90 -4.42
CA ALA A 2 10.97 -4.26 -4.05
C ALA A 2 11.73 -4.81 -2.82
N GLU A 3 13.05 -4.64 -2.76
CA GLU A 3 13.87 -5.04 -1.62
C GLU A 3 13.40 -4.43 -0.29
N PHE A 4 13.04 -3.14 -0.28
CA PHE A 4 12.49 -2.49 0.92
C PHE A 4 11.12 -3.04 1.29
N CYS A 5 10.28 -3.30 0.30
CA CYS A 5 8.92 -3.82 0.51
C CYS A 5 8.90 -5.29 0.97
N SER A 6 9.99 -6.04 0.79
CA SER A 6 10.09 -7.42 1.29
C SER A 6 10.44 -7.53 2.78
N LEU A 7 10.72 -6.41 3.44
CA LEU A 7 11.00 -6.41 4.89
C LEU A 7 9.74 -6.79 5.69
N PRO A 8 9.86 -7.58 6.77
CA PRO A 8 8.71 -8.11 7.51
C PRO A 8 7.89 -7.06 8.25
N ASN A 9 8.43 -5.88 8.44
CA ASN A 9 7.78 -4.72 9.07
C ASN A 9 7.32 -3.65 8.06
N VAL A 10 7.32 -3.98 6.77
CA VAL A 10 6.93 -3.07 5.71
C VAL A 10 5.73 -3.62 4.95
N THR A 11 4.78 -2.77 4.66
CA THR A 11 3.68 -3.04 3.73
C THR A 11 3.64 -1.94 2.68
N ALA A 12 3.66 -2.34 1.42
CA ALA A 12 3.49 -1.40 0.32
C ALA A 12 2.02 -1.33 -0.10
N MET A 13 1.52 -0.13 -0.24
CA MET A 13 0.19 0.15 -0.81
C MET A 13 0.36 0.91 -2.10
N THR A 14 -0.10 0.34 -3.20
CA THR A 14 0.07 0.92 -4.52
C THR A 14 -1.28 1.17 -5.19
N GLU A 15 -1.40 2.31 -5.82
CA GLU A 15 -2.52 2.61 -6.70
C GLU A 15 -2.17 2.24 -8.16
N THR A 16 -3.15 1.99 -8.98
CA THR A 16 -2.98 1.64 -10.40
C THR A 16 -2.11 2.68 -11.13
N LEU A 17 -2.26 3.96 -10.78
CA LEU A 17 -1.49 5.06 -11.37
C LEU A 17 0.02 5.02 -11.02
N SER A 18 0.42 4.27 -10.00
CA SER A 18 1.83 4.19 -9.59
C SER A 18 2.68 3.38 -10.58
N ASN A 19 2.06 2.54 -11.39
CA ASN A 19 2.73 1.58 -12.29
C ASN A 19 3.81 0.73 -11.57
N LEU A 20 3.63 0.49 -10.27
CA LEU A 20 4.50 -0.35 -9.47
C LEU A 20 3.92 -1.75 -9.38
N HIS A 21 4.63 -2.71 -9.94
CA HIS A 21 4.31 -4.12 -9.86
C HIS A 21 5.29 -4.76 -8.87
N ILE A 22 4.84 -4.91 -7.63
CA ILE A 22 5.62 -5.56 -6.56
C ILE A 22 4.78 -6.73 -6.08
N ASP A 23 5.38 -7.90 -5.97
CA ASP A 23 4.74 -9.08 -5.40
C ASP A 23 4.31 -8.77 -3.95
N ASP A 24 3.17 -9.31 -3.54
CA ASP A 24 2.57 -9.08 -2.21
C ASP A 24 2.12 -7.64 -1.87
N ASN A 25 2.01 -6.76 -2.85
CA ASN A 25 1.44 -5.44 -2.62
C ASN A 25 -0.05 -5.45 -2.34
N ALA A 26 -0.47 -4.56 -1.48
CA ALA A 26 -1.87 -4.18 -1.37
C ALA A 26 -2.28 -3.28 -2.56
N THR A 27 -2.45 -3.87 -3.73
CA THR A 27 -3.27 -3.28 -4.79
C THR A 27 -4.73 -3.32 -4.33
N SER A 28 -5.61 -2.50 -4.84
CA SER A 28 -7.01 -2.44 -4.37
C SER A 28 -7.15 -1.97 -2.90
N ILE A 29 -6.40 -0.95 -2.54
CA ILE A 29 -6.34 -0.36 -1.19
C ILE A 29 -7.73 -0.18 -0.56
N ASP A 30 -8.69 0.39 -1.31
CA ASP A 30 -10.04 0.65 -0.80
C ASP A 30 -10.78 -0.62 -0.42
N SER A 31 -10.60 -1.72 -1.16
CA SER A 31 -11.18 -3.01 -0.84
C SER A 31 -10.58 -3.57 0.45
N VAL A 32 -9.26 -3.53 0.58
CA VAL A 32 -8.54 -4.01 1.77
C VAL A 32 -8.95 -3.22 3.01
N LEU A 33 -8.98 -1.89 2.92
CA LEU A 33 -9.40 -1.03 4.04
C LEU A 33 -10.86 -1.19 4.42
N THR A 34 -11.73 -1.60 3.48
CA THR A 34 -13.13 -1.91 3.79
C THR A 34 -13.26 -3.14 4.70
N TRP A 35 -12.33 -4.08 4.58
CA TRP A 35 -12.29 -5.30 5.39
C TRP A 35 -11.51 -5.16 6.69
N LEU A 36 -10.90 -4.00 6.94
CA LEU A 36 -10.19 -3.74 8.18
C LEU A 36 -11.19 -3.52 9.33
N PRO A 37 -11.28 -4.44 10.30
CA PRO A 37 -12.19 -4.29 11.43
C PRO A 37 -11.78 -3.10 12.30
N SER A 38 -12.78 -2.40 12.86
CA SER A 38 -12.53 -1.23 13.72
C SER A 38 -11.66 -1.54 14.94
N GLU A 39 -11.81 -2.74 15.51
CA GLU A 39 -11.02 -3.22 16.65
C GLU A 39 -9.56 -3.56 16.29
N LYS A 40 -9.23 -3.66 15.00
CA LYS A 40 -7.89 -3.95 14.51
C LYS A 40 -7.15 -2.74 13.93
N LEU A 41 -7.74 -1.56 14.02
CA LEU A 41 -7.11 -0.34 13.52
C LEU A 41 -5.72 -0.13 14.15
N ASP A 42 -5.58 -0.37 15.44
CA ASP A 42 -4.31 -0.19 16.16
C ASP A 42 -3.22 -1.17 15.71
N THR A 43 -3.56 -2.42 15.46
CA THR A 43 -2.59 -3.47 15.04
C THR A 43 -2.14 -3.34 13.58
N HIS A 44 -2.85 -2.54 12.80
CA HIS A 44 -2.53 -2.25 11.40
C HIS A 44 -2.03 -0.83 11.21
N ALA A 45 -2.06 0.02 12.27
CA ALA A 45 -1.58 1.38 12.18
C ALA A 45 -0.05 1.42 11.97
N PRO A 46 0.44 2.19 10.99
CA PRO A 46 1.86 2.36 10.79
C PRO A 46 2.44 3.37 11.78
N ASP A 47 3.66 3.15 12.25
CA ASP A 47 4.45 4.16 12.96
C ASP A 47 5.05 5.19 12.00
N LEU A 48 5.33 4.75 10.78
CA LEU A 48 5.91 5.56 9.71
C LEU A 48 5.24 5.26 8.38
N VAL A 49 4.78 6.30 7.71
CA VAL A 49 4.39 6.28 6.30
C VAL A 49 5.47 6.95 5.46
N ILE A 50 5.92 6.29 4.41
CA ILE A 50 6.77 6.87 3.38
C ILE A 50 5.95 6.98 2.11
N SER A 51 5.59 8.18 1.71
CA SER A 51 4.91 8.42 0.43
C SER A 51 5.92 8.81 -0.65
N LEU A 52 5.72 8.26 -1.84
CA LEU A 52 6.54 8.58 -3.02
C LEU A 52 5.64 8.64 -4.27
N GLY A 53 6.08 9.39 -5.25
CA GLY A 53 5.34 9.60 -6.49
C GLY A 53 4.33 10.74 -6.43
N GLY A 54 3.23 10.59 -7.18
CA GLY A 54 2.22 11.62 -7.34
C GLY A 54 1.17 11.67 -6.24
N SER A 55 0.05 12.34 -6.54
CA SER A 55 -1.07 12.45 -5.60
C SER A 55 -1.81 11.13 -5.46
N LEU A 56 -2.07 10.73 -4.24
CA LEU A 56 -2.92 9.58 -3.93
C LEU A 56 -4.39 9.88 -4.23
N VAL A 57 -5.08 8.94 -4.84
CA VAL A 57 -6.50 9.02 -5.18
C VAL A 57 -7.38 8.49 -4.04
N SER A 58 -6.99 7.36 -3.44
CA SER A 58 -7.78 6.67 -2.41
C SER A 58 -8.18 7.59 -1.26
N ARG A 59 -9.48 7.85 -1.16
CA ARG A 59 -10.07 8.60 -0.05
C ARG A 59 -10.00 7.81 1.25
N LYS A 60 -10.26 6.51 1.19
CA LYS A 60 -10.24 5.63 2.38
C LYS A 60 -8.85 5.57 3.01
N LEU A 61 -7.81 5.50 2.20
CA LEU A 61 -6.44 5.54 2.70
C LEU A 61 -6.12 6.86 3.40
N LYS A 62 -6.52 7.97 2.80
CA LYS A 62 -6.33 9.30 3.42
C LYS A 62 -7.05 9.40 4.75
N GLU A 63 -8.30 8.95 4.83
CA GLU A 63 -9.11 8.96 6.06
C GLU A 63 -8.48 8.05 7.13
N TYR A 64 -8.08 6.84 6.77
CA TYR A 64 -7.41 5.90 7.66
C TYR A 64 -6.12 6.48 8.27
N LEU A 65 -5.26 7.07 7.45
CA LEU A 65 -4.01 7.66 7.92
C LEU A 65 -4.23 8.93 8.74
N ARG A 66 -5.27 9.73 8.44
CA ARG A 66 -5.64 10.91 9.24
C ARG A 66 -6.13 10.55 10.64
N VAL A 67 -6.87 9.46 10.79
CA VAL A 67 -7.28 8.97 12.11
C VAL A 67 -6.06 8.63 12.96
N ASN A 68 -5.00 8.12 12.35
CA ASN A 68 -3.76 7.72 13.01
C ASN A 68 -2.69 8.83 13.10
N LYS A 69 -2.99 10.07 12.70
CA LYS A 69 -2.01 11.18 12.60
C LYS A 69 -1.22 11.47 13.88
N GLY A 70 -1.76 11.19 15.04
CA GLY A 70 -1.07 11.40 16.33
C GLY A 70 -0.01 10.33 16.67
N ARG A 71 -0.06 9.19 16.00
CA ARG A 71 0.86 8.04 16.20
C ARG A 71 1.80 7.85 15.04
N CYS A 72 1.37 8.20 13.83
CA CYS A 72 2.07 7.93 12.59
C CYS A 72 2.87 9.16 12.13
N ARG A 73 4.16 8.98 11.87
CA ARG A 73 4.98 9.97 11.17
C ARG A 73 4.85 9.79 9.66
N HIS A 74 4.91 10.87 8.92
CA HIS A 74 4.86 10.83 7.47
C HIS A 74 6.13 11.46 6.88
N TRP A 75 6.84 10.70 6.05
CA TRP A 75 7.94 11.17 5.25
C TRP A 75 7.51 11.19 3.78
N SER A 76 7.68 12.33 3.14
CA SER A 76 7.48 12.46 1.70
C SER A 76 8.81 12.37 0.99
N LEU A 77 8.93 11.44 0.05
CA LEU A 77 10.15 11.14 -0.68
C LEU A 77 9.98 11.43 -2.16
N GLY A 78 10.88 12.23 -2.72
CA GLY A 78 10.89 12.56 -4.15
C GLY A 78 11.70 13.80 -4.46
N LEU A 79 11.95 14.03 -5.75
CA LEU A 79 12.72 15.19 -6.24
C LEU A 79 11.86 16.44 -6.44
N SER A 80 10.54 16.36 -6.25
CA SER A 80 9.61 17.48 -6.41
C SER A 80 9.26 18.13 -5.08
N HIS A 81 9.23 19.46 -5.08
CA HIS A 81 8.87 20.28 -3.92
C HIS A 81 7.35 20.40 -3.67
N THR A 82 6.51 19.86 -4.54
CA THR A 82 5.06 20.05 -4.54
C THR A 82 4.28 18.98 -3.78
N THR A 83 4.77 18.52 -2.65
CA THR A 83 4.05 17.52 -1.86
C THR A 83 2.99 18.15 -0.99
N SER A 84 1.75 17.78 -1.21
CA SER A 84 0.63 18.12 -0.33
C SER A 84 0.60 17.17 0.86
N ASP A 85 0.46 17.69 2.09
CA ASP A 85 0.25 16.88 3.28
C ASP A 85 -1.20 16.37 3.35
N CYS A 86 -1.53 15.40 2.52
CA CYS A 86 -2.86 14.82 2.47
C CYS A 86 -3.22 13.96 3.69
N PHE A 87 -2.26 13.62 4.56
CA PHE A 87 -2.49 12.81 5.76
C PHE A 87 -2.50 13.64 7.05
N MET A 88 -2.15 14.91 7.00
CA MET A 88 -2.05 15.82 8.14
C MET A 88 -1.04 15.34 9.20
N SER A 89 0.04 14.70 8.76
CA SER A 89 1.08 14.10 9.61
C SER A 89 2.49 14.25 9.03
N LEU A 90 2.69 15.11 8.02
CA LEU A 90 3.96 15.31 7.35
C LEU A 90 5.01 15.82 8.34
N SER A 91 6.00 14.99 8.65
CA SER A 91 7.08 15.28 9.56
C SER A 91 8.42 15.53 8.86
N LYS A 92 8.59 15.00 7.63
CA LYS A 92 9.83 15.16 6.89
C LYS A 92 9.61 15.12 5.36
N ARG A 93 10.31 16.01 4.65
CA ARG A 93 10.49 15.93 3.19
C ARG A 93 11.91 15.50 2.90
N ILE A 94 12.06 14.53 2.02
CA ILE A 94 13.34 13.94 1.65
C ILE A 94 13.49 14.10 0.14
N GLU A 95 14.37 15.00 -0.26
CA GLU A 95 14.64 15.33 -1.66
C GLU A 95 15.73 14.43 -2.21
N LEU A 96 15.39 13.16 -2.38
CA LEU A 96 16.27 12.15 -2.93
C LEU A 96 15.52 11.29 -3.95
N GLU A 97 16.26 10.67 -4.83
CA GLU A 97 15.71 9.67 -5.74
C GLU A 97 15.20 8.48 -4.94
N PRO A 98 13.91 8.08 -5.12
CA PRO A 98 13.25 7.09 -4.27
C PRO A 98 13.93 5.72 -4.23
N SER A 99 14.38 5.20 -5.36
CA SER A 99 15.00 3.87 -5.41
C SER A 99 16.30 3.83 -4.63
N ARG A 100 17.11 4.88 -4.75
CA ARG A 100 18.39 5.01 -4.04
C ARG A 100 18.18 5.13 -2.52
N PHE A 101 17.23 5.97 -2.11
CA PHE A 101 16.90 6.15 -0.69
C PHE A 101 16.40 4.85 -0.07
N LEU A 102 15.44 4.18 -0.70
CA LEU A 102 14.84 2.95 -0.19
C LEU A 102 15.83 1.79 -0.13
N HIS A 103 16.78 1.72 -1.08
CA HIS A 103 17.86 0.73 -1.04
C HIS A 103 18.77 0.92 0.19
N HIS A 104 19.19 2.16 0.46
CA HIS A 104 19.98 2.44 1.65
C HIS A 104 19.21 2.22 2.94
N LEU A 105 17.91 2.58 2.97
CA LEU A 105 17.05 2.36 4.12
C LEU A 105 16.86 0.86 4.40
N ALA A 106 16.62 0.05 3.36
CA ALA A 106 16.51 -1.41 3.50
C ALA A 106 17.78 -2.00 4.13
N SER A 107 18.95 -1.60 3.64
CA SER A 107 20.24 -2.05 4.18
C SER A 107 20.44 -1.63 5.63
N ALA A 108 20.02 -0.41 6.01
CA ALA A 108 20.12 0.07 7.38
C ALA A 108 19.17 -0.69 8.33
N VAL A 109 17.93 -0.90 7.93
CA VAL A 109 16.94 -1.65 8.71
C VAL A 109 17.39 -3.10 8.92
N ALA A 110 17.88 -3.77 7.87
CA ALA A 110 18.38 -5.14 7.96
C ALA A 110 19.56 -5.28 8.95
N LYS A 111 20.45 -4.28 9.03
CA LYS A 111 21.54 -4.26 10.01
C LYS A 111 21.04 -4.11 11.44
N VAL A 112 20.07 -3.23 11.66
CA VAL A 112 19.48 -3.02 13.01
C VAL A 112 18.76 -4.29 13.48
N GLN A 113 17.96 -4.91 12.62
CA GLN A 113 17.22 -6.14 12.95
C GLN A 113 18.15 -7.30 13.33
N LYS A 114 19.29 -7.44 12.62
CA LYS A 114 20.30 -8.46 12.97
C LYS A 114 20.91 -8.25 14.36
N ASN A 115 21.05 -6.99 14.78
CA ASN A 115 21.70 -6.67 16.06
C ASN A 115 20.74 -6.73 17.26
N SER A 116 19.43 -6.50 17.06
CA SER A 116 18.45 -6.46 18.15
C SER A 116 17.91 -7.84 18.55
N GLY A 117 18.06 -8.87 17.72
CA GLY A 117 17.50 -10.20 18.03
C GLY A 117 15.96 -10.24 18.14
N GLU A 118 15.29 -9.11 18.01
CA GLU A 118 13.86 -8.97 18.21
C GLU A 118 13.10 -9.12 16.87
N ASN A 119 12.22 -10.10 16.86
CA ASN A 119 11.36 -10.42 15.72
C ASN A 119 9.93 -9.83 15.89
N GLU A 120 9.77 -8.82 16.75
CA GLU A 120 8.45 -8.25 17.07
C GLU A 120 7.74 -7.62 15.84
N ALA A 121 8.51 -7.16 14.87
CA ALA A 121 7.96 -6.58 13.65
C ALA A 121 7.48 -7.61 12.61
N ALA A 122 7.74 -8.91 12.82
CA ALA A 122 7.42 -9.95 11.84
C ALA A 122 5.91 -10.13 11.58
N GLY A 123 5.06 -9.62 12.46
CA GLY A 123 3.61 -9.70 12.34
C GLY A 123 2.97 -8.62 11.45
N TYR A 124 3.61 -7.46 11.25
CA TYR A 124 2.97 -6.32 10.60
C TYR A 124 2.61 -6.59 9.13
N SER A 125 3.57 -6.95 8.31
CA SER A 125 3.31 -7.27 6.90
C SER A 125 2.40 -8.49 6.75
N SER A 126 2.54 -9.49 7.63
CA SER A 126 1.68 -10.68 7.65
C SER A 126 0.23 -10.34 7.96
N ASN A 127 -0.05 -9.41 8.87
CA ASN A 127 -1.39 -8.95 9.18
C ASN A 127 -2.06 -8.30 7.95
N TRP A 128 -1.33 -7.45 7.24
CA TRP A 128 -1.82 -6.83 6.03
C TRP A 128 -2.02 -7.84 4.89
N ARG A 129 -1.13 -8.82 4.75
CA ARG A 129 -1.28 -9.89 3.77
C ARG A 129 -2.53 -10.72 4.01
N ILE A 130 -2.77 -11.16 5.26
CA ILE A 130 -3.98 -11.92 5.62
C ILE A 130 -5.24 -11.10 5.32
N LEU A 131 -5.24 -9.81 5.63
CA LEU A 131 -6.37 -8.94 5.35
C LEU A 131 -6.61 -8.80 3.84
N ARG A 132 -5.55 -8.64 3.06
CA ARG A 132 -5.61 -8.58 1.60
C ARG A 132 -6.18 -9.87 1.00
N GLU A 133 -5.68 -11.04 1.42
CA GLU A 133 -6.16 -12.33 0.94
C GLU A 133 -7.66 -12.48 1.20
N LYS A 134 -8.14 -12.11 2.39
CA LYS A 134 -9.57 -12.10 2.71
C LYS A 134 -10.37 -11.14 1.83
N ALA A 135 -9.86 -9.94 1.61
CA ALA A 135 -10.53 -8.94 0.77
C ALA A 135 -10.63 -9.39 -0.70
N LEU A 136 -9.57 -10.01 -1.22
CA LEU A 136 -9.56 -10.55 -2.58
C LEU A 136 -10.53 -11.74 -2.73
N ALA A 137 -10.51 -12.69 -1.79
CA ALA A 137 -11.43 -13.83 -1.81
C ALA A 137 -12.90 -13.36 -1.75
N ALA A 138 -13.22 -12.40 -0.90
CA ALA A 138 -14.56 -11.83 -0.84
C ALA A 138 -14.97 -11.08 -2.11
N LYS A 139 -14.03 -10.36 -2.73
CA LYS A 139 -14.26 -9.72 -4.03
C LYS A 139 -14.59 -10.75 -5.11
N ASP A 140 -13.86 -11.85 -5.18
CA ASP A 140 -14.08 -12.90 -6.18
C ASP A 140 -15.45 -13.57 -6.01
N VAL A 141 -15.84 -13.86 -4.76
CA VAL A 141 -17.19 -14.36 -4.43
C VAL A 141 -18.27 -13.35 -4.84
N PHE A 142 -18.07 -12.08 -4.52
CA PHE A 142 -19.01 -11.03 -4.91
C PHE A 142 -19.15 -10.91 -6.43
N ILE A 143 -18.06 -10.85 -7.17
CA ILE A 143 -18.07 -10.73 -8.63
C ILE A 143 -18.73 -11.97 -9.27
N SER A 144 -18.46 -13.17 -8.77
CA SER A 144 -19.04 -14.40 -9.31
C SER A 144 -20.56 -14.44 -9.19
N SER A 145 -21.10 -13.97 -8.06
CA SER A 145 -22.52 -13.94 -7.76
C SER A 145 -23.25 -12.65 -8.18
N ALA A 146 -22.51 -11.61 -8.58
CA ALA A 146 -23.08 -10.32 -8.94
C ALA A 146 -23.99 -10.42 -10.16
N PRO A 147 -25.15 -9.71 -10.19
CA PRO A 147 -25.94 -9.56 -11.39
C PRO A 147 -25.14 -8.83 -12.47
N TRP A 148 -25.68 -8.81 -13.67
CA TRP A 148 -25.06 -8.07 -14.77
C TRP A 148 -24.87 -6.60 -14.39
N SER A 149 -23.63 -6.13 -14.47
CA SER A 149 -23.22 -4.78 -14.08
C SER A 149 -21.92 -4.41 -14.80
N GLU A 150 -21.54 -3.16 -14.78
CA GLU A 150 -20.24 -2.70 -15.31
C GLU A 150 -19.08 -3.47 -14.71
N LEU A 151 -19.07 -3.66 -13.38
CA LEU A 151 -18.05 -4.44 -12.68
C LEU A 151 -17.95 -5.88 -13.22
N LYS A 152 -19.10 -6.52 -13.44
CA LYS A 152 -19.16 -7.90 -14.02
C LYS A 152 -18.65 -7.91 -15.45
N ALA A 153 -19.05 -6.94 -16.26
CA ALA A 153 -18.61 -6.80 -17.64
C ALA A 153 -17.09 -6.60 -17.73
N PHE A 154 -16.53 -5.69 -16.92
CA PHE A 154 -15.08 -5.47 -16.87
C PHE A 154 -14.30 -6.67 -16.35
N SER A 155 -14.82 -7.42 -15.38
CA SER A 155 -14.19 -8.65 -14.93
C SER A 155 -14.09 -9.68 -16.07
N ILE A 156 -15.19 -9.89 -16.80
CA ILE A 156 -15.19 -10.81 -17.95
C ILE A 156 -14.27 -10.31 -19.06
N LEU A 157 -14.27 -9.01 -19.33
CA LEU A 157 -13.41 -8.41 -20.35
C LEU A 157 -11.94 -8.60 -20.01
N SER A 158 -11.53 -8.32 -18.77
CA SER A 158 -10.14 -8.44 -18.34
C SER A 158 -9.61 -9.87 -18.48
N ASP A 159 -10.45 -10.89 -18.23
CA ASP A 159 -10.10 -12.30 -18.38
C ASP A 159 -9.95 -12.73 -19.86
N LYS A 160 -10.58 -11.99 -20.77
CA LYS A 160 -10.58 -12.28 -22.21
C LYS A 160 -9.60 -11.44 -23.02
N LEU A 161 -9.05 -10.40 -22.43
CA LEU A 161 -8.07 -9.56 -23.13
C LEU A 161 -6.79 -10.35 -23.41
N PRO A 162 -6.22 -10.22 -24.63
CA PRO A 162 -4.89 -10.74 -24.90
C PRO A 162 -3.85 -10.13 -23.94
N ARG A 163 -2.82 -10.89 -23.58
CA ARG A 163 -1.76 -10.40 -22.68
C ARG A 163 -1.05 -9.14 -23.16
N GLU A 164 -1.02 -8.94 -24.50
CA GLU A 164 -0.36 -7.80 -25.14
C GLU A 164 -1.33 -6.66 -25.48
N ALA A 165 -2.58 -6.73 -24.98
CA ALA A 165 -3.55 -5.68 -25.24
C ALA A 165 -3.20 -4.41 -24.48
N ASN A 166 -3.28 -3.26 -25.18
CA ASN A 166 -3.21 -1.95 -24.54
C ASN A 166 -4.63 -1.51 -24.18
N LEU A 167 -4.91 -1.34 -22.90
CA LEU A 167 -6.20 -0.90 -22.40
C LEU A 167 -6.10 0.55 -21.93
N PHE A 168 -6.90 1.43 -22.52
CA PHE A 168 -7.05 2.82 -22.10
C PHE A 168 -8.36 2.95 -21.33
N LEU A 169 -8.29 3.44 -20.11
CA LEU A 169 -9.43 3.70 -19.23
C LEU A 169 -9.56 5.21 -19.02
N SER A 170 -10.77 5.74 -19.17
CA SER A 170 -11.10 7.16 -18.95
C SER A 170 -12.03 7.31 -17.74
#